data_c909bfb6e1cc689d6e9f7d07be86f04f
#
_entry.id   c909bfb6e1cc689d6e9f7d07be86f04f
#
_cell.length_a   1.000
_cell.length_b   1.000
_cell.length_c   1.000
_cell.angle_alpha   90.00
_cell.angle_beta   90.00
_cell.angle_gamma   90.00
#
_symmetry.space_group_name_H-M   'P 1'
#
loop_
_entity.id
_entity.type
_entity.pdbx_description
1 polymer ?
#
loop_
_entity_poly.entity_id
_entity_poly.type
_entity_poly.pdbx_seq_one_letter_code
_entity_poly.pdbx_strand_id
1 'polypeptide(L)'
;MNYNYRYRLRPSDALEEQLAWIVDTCRQVYNHFLHRLNRNDDTSAYSEQKLLPNLKKWWGDLKGVHSKVLQKVVQRLYDNLSTLRGRKENGYRVGQLKWKAPGEYRSFTYSQSGFKLKNTSGRTRLWLSKLGEIPLTFHRDL
;
A
#
# COMPACT_ATOMS: atom_id res chain seq x y z
N MET A 1 2.43 22.74 8.24
CA MET A 1 1.00 22.43 8.36
C MET A 1 0.60 21.49 7.25
N ASN A 2 0.05 20.34 7.59
CA ASN A 2 -0.33 19.33 6.61
C ASN A 2 -1.83 19.40 6.37
N TYR A 3 -2.22 19.44 5.09
CA TYR A 3 -3.60 19.41 4.67
C TYR A 3 -3.88 18.11 3.96
N ASN A 4 -5.00 17.48 4.26
CA ASN A 4 -5.47 16.30 3.56
C ASN A 4 -6.65 16.68 2.67
N TYR A 5 -6.57 16.28 1.41
CA TYR A 5 -7.64 16.48 0.45
C TYR A 5 -8.12 15.13 -0.05
N ARG A 6 -9.41 15.01 -0.29
CA ARG A 6 -10.00 13.79 -0.81
C ARG A 6 -10.56 14.06 -2.20
N TYR A 7 -10.18 13.19 -3.15
CA TYR A 7 -10.66 13.25 -4.52
C TYR A 7 -11.29 11.93 -4.88
N ARG A 8 -12.30 11.97 -5.73
CA ARG A 8 -12.85 10.76 -6.34
C ARG A 8 -12.12 10.49 -7.63
N LEU A 9 -11.61 9.25 -7.80
CA LEU A 9 -10.98 8.82 -9.03
C LEU A 9 -12.06 8.49 -10.08
N ARG A 10 -11.74 8.78 -11.34
CA ARG A 10 -12.58 8.43 -12.48
C ARG A 10 -11.79 7.52 -13.43
N PRO A 11 -11.44 6.29 -13.02
CA PRO A 11 -10.65 5.40 -13.85
C PRO A 11 -11.48 4.81 -14.99
N SER A 12 -10.81 4.51 -16.11
CA SER A 12 -11.38 3.65 -17.14
C SER A 12 -11.52 2.22 -16.60
N ASP A 13 -12.31 1.38 -17.29
CA ASP A 13 -12.49 -0.02 -16.87
C ASP A 13 -11.15 -0.76 -16.82
N ALA A 14 -10.27 -0.55 -17.81
CA ALA A 14 -8.94 -1.15 -17.83
C ALA A 14 -8.09 -0.72 -16.65
N LEU A 15 -8.15 0.57 -16.29
CA LEU A 15 -7.39 1.11 -15.16
C LEU A 15 -7.97 0.60 -13.83
N GLU A 16 -9.29 0.46 -13.74
CA GLU A 16 -9.94 -0.09 -12.57
C GLU A 16 -9.49 -1.53 -12.30
N GLU A 17 -9.36 -2.34 -13.36
CA GLU A 17 -8.81 -3.69 -13.27
C GLU A 17 -7.35 -3.67 -12.79
N GLN A 18 -6.54 -2.73 -13.29
CA GLN A 18 -5.16 -2.57 -12.85
C GLN A 18 -5.07 -2.19 -11.37
N LEU A 19 -5.91 -1.27 -10.93
CA LEU A 19 -5.96 -0.85 -9.52
C LEU A 19 -6.35 -2.03 -8.63
N ALA A 20 -7.34 -2.81 -9.03
CA ALA A 20 -7.75 -4.01 -8.30
C ALA A 20 -6.62 -5.04 -8.23
N TRP A 21 -5.88 -5.22 -9.33
CA TRP A 21 -4.72 -6.11 -9.40
C TRP A 21 -3.62 -5.66 -8.44
N ILE A 22 -3.34 -4.35 -8.39
CA ILE A 22 -2.32 -3.80 -7.47
C ILE A 22 -2.73 -4.04 -6.02
N VAL A 23 -3.99 -3.77 -5.68
CA VAL A 23 -4.49 -3.99 -4.32
C VAL A 23 -4.33 -5.46 -3.92
N ASP A 24 -4.71 -6.38 -4.81
CA ASP A 24 -4.59 -7.81 -4.52
C ASP A 24 -3.12 -8.27 -4.45
N THR A 25 -2.26 -7.70 -5.28
CA THR A 25 -0.82 -7.97 -5.22
C THR A 25 -0.23 -7.48 -3.89
N CYS A 26 -0.62 -6.28 -3.45
CA CYS A 26 -0.22 -5.76 -2.15
C CYS A 26 -0.68 -6.66 -1.00
N ARG A 27 -1.90 -7.20 -1.09
CA ARG A 27 -2.39 -8.19 -0.12
C ARG A 27 -1.47 -9.40 -0.04
N GLN A 28 -1.09 -9.95 -1.19
CA GLN A 28 -0.20 -11.10 -1.25
C GLN A 28 1.18 -10.78 -0.67
N VAL A 29 1.71 -9.60 -0.94
CA VAL A 29 2.98 -9.14 -0.38
C VAL A 29 2.88 -9.00 1.14
N TYR A 30 1.80 -8.42 1.65
CA TYR A 30 1.54 -8.31 3.08
C TYR A 30 1.58 -9.69 3.74
N ASN A 31 0.86 -10.65 3.17
CA ASN A 31 0.80 -12.02 3.69
C ASN A 31 2.16 -12.72 3.63
N HIS A 32 2.94 -12.47 2.57
CA HIS A 32 4.28 -13.02 2.44
C HIS A 32 5.17 -12.58 3.61
N PHE A 33 5.18 -11.27 3.90
CA PHE A 33 6.01 -10.74 4.99
C PHE A 33 5.44 -11.10 6.37
N LEU A 34 4.12 -11.23 6.49
CA LEU A 34 3.51 -11.73 7.72
C LEU A 34 3.95 -13.18 8.01
N HIS A 35 4.00 -14.02 7.00
CA HIS A 35 4.50 -15.39 7.15
C HIS A 35 5.95 -15.41 7.63
N ARG A 36 6.80 -14.52 7.08
CA ARG A 36 8.18 -14.38 7.51
C ARG A 36 8.28 -13.91 8.96
N LEU A 37 7.45 -12.93 9.34
CA LEU A 37 7.40 -12.41 10.71
C LEU A 37 6.99 -13.49 11.71
N ASN A 38 6.04 -14.34 11.35
CA ASN A 38 5.59 -15.43 12.21
C ASN A 38 6.66 -16.50 12.42
N ARG A 39 7.59 -16.63 11.48
CA ARG A 39 8.71 -17.58 11.59
C ARG A 39 9.91 -17.00 12.33
N ASN A 40 10.08 -15.70 12.27
CA ASN A 40 11.18 -14.99 12.93
C ASN A 40 10.74 -13.58 13.27
N ASP A 41 10.43 -13.32 14.52
CA ASP A 41 9.96 -12.03 14.98
C ASP A 41 11.08 -11.01 15.22
N ASP A 42 12.33 -11.41 15.06
CA ASP A 42 13.49 -10.51 15.15
C ASP A 42 13.79 -9.86 13.80
N THR A 43 12.77 -9.19 13.26
CA THR A 43 12.85 -8.48 11.99
C THR A 43 12.28 -7.08 12.15
N SER A 44 12.63 -6.18 11.24
CA SER A 44 12.13 -4.80 11.21
C SER A 44 11.59 -4.47 9.84
N ALA A 45 10.76 -3.43 9.75
CA ALA A 45 10.29 -2.92 8.47
C ALA A 45 11.48 -2.62 7.55
N TYR A 46 12.51 -1.97 8.07
CA TYR A 46 13.69 -1.60 7.30
C TYR A 46 14.43 -2.83 6.75
N SER A 47 14.67 -3.85 7.58
CA SER A 47 15.37 -5.05 7.13
C SER A 47 14.57 -5.84 6.09
N GLU A 48 13.26 -5.93 6.26
CA GLU A 48 12.40 -6.65 5.33
C GLU A 48 12.20 -5.90 4.02
N GLN A 49 12.13 -4.57 4.04
CA GLN A 49 12.05 -3.76 2.82
C GLN A 49 13.26 -3.96 1.91
N LYS A 50 14.43 -4.22 2.48
CA LYS A 50 15.66 -4.49 1.71
C LYS A 50 15.58 -5.79 0.91
N LEU A 51 14.66 -6.68 1.23
CA LEU A 51 14.46 -7.94 0.52
C LEU A 51 13.62 -7.77 -0.75
N LEU A 52 12.93 -6.64 -0.91
CA LEU A 52 12.05 -6.41 -2.07
C LEU A 52 12.76 -6.50 -3.42
N PRO A 53 13.98 -5.96 -3.63
CA PRO A 53 14.66 -6.12 -4.91
C PRO A 53 14.91 -7.59 -5.28
N ASN A 54 15.30 -8.42 -4.33
CA ASN A 54 15.48 -9.86 -4.56
C ASN A 54 14.15 -10.57 -4.79
N LEU A 55 13.12 -10.17 -4.06
CA LEU A 55 11.79 -10.74 -4.22
C LEU A 55 11.25 -10.52 -5.65
N LYS A 56 11.49 -9.34 -6.23
CA LYS A 56 11.09 -9.03 -7.61
C LYS A 56 11.74 -9.92 -8.65
N LYS A 57 12.91 -10.50 -8.37
CA LYS A 57 13.62 -11.36 -9.33
C LYS A 57 12.88 -12.66 -9.61
N TRP A 58 12.26 -13.24 -8.59
CA TRP A 58 11.51 -14.48 -8.74
C TRP A 58 9.99 -14.29 -8.70
N TRP A 59 9.51 -13.17 -8.19
CA TRP A 59 8.11 -12.79 -8.21
C TRP A 59 7.95 -11.60 -9.16
N GLY A 60 7.97 -11.90 -10.47
CA GLY A 60 8.03 -10.90 -11.54
C GLY A 60 6.86 -9.93 -11.56
N ASP A 61 5.68 -10.33 -11.07
CA ASP A 61 4.51 -9.46 -11.00
C ASP A 61 4.77 -8.18 -10.21
N LEU A 62 5.68 -8.23 -9.23
CA LEU A 62 6.00 -7.07 -8.39
C LEU A 62 6.65 -5.94 -9.17
N LYS A 63 7.21 -6.23 -10.35
CA LYS A 63 7.77 -5.19 -11.23
C LYS A 63 6.70 -4.24 -11.78
N GLY A 64 5.45 -4.66 -11.80
CA GLY A 64 4.31 -3.84 -12.22
C GLY A 64 3.79 -2.91 -11.13
N VAL A 65 4.34 -2.97 -9.92
CA VAL A 65 3.92 -2.13 -8.80
C VAL A 65 5.08 -1.20 -8.43
N HIS A 66 4.75 0.08 -8.19
CA HIS A 66 5.76 1.07 -7.80
C HIS A 66 6.47 0.64 -6.51
N SER A 67 7.80 0.79 -6.48
CA SER A 67 8.62 0.32 -5.35
C SER A 67 8.22 0.92 -4.01
N LYS A 68 7.84 2.19 -3.99
CA LYS A 68 7.41 2.85 -2.75
C LYS A 68 6.07 2.29 -2.23
N VAL A 69 5.19 1.85 -3.14
CA VAL A 69 3.95 1.17 -2.75
C VAL A 69 4.26 -0.12 -2.01
N LEU A 70 5.18 -0.92 -2.54
CA LEU A 70 5.59 -2.18 -1.90
C LEU A 70 6.26 -1.93 -0.54
N GLN A 71 7.10 -0.90 -0.44
CA GLN A 71 7.72 -0.52 0.83
C GLN A 71 6.67 -0.14 1.88
N LYS A 72 5.61 0.57 1.46
CA LYS A 72 4.51 0.95 2.34
C LYS A 72 3.67 -0.25 2.80
N VAL A 73 3.58 -1.29 2.00
CA VAL A 73 2.93 -2.55 2.43
C VAL A 73 3.68 -3.17 3.60
N VAL A 74 5.00 -3.27 3.48
CA VAL A 74 5.85 -3.80 4.55
C VAL A 74 5.73 -2.91 5.80
N GLN A 75 5.77 -1.59 5.63
CA GLN A 75 5.63 -0.65 6.73
C GLN A 75 4.28 -0.83 7.44
N ARG A 76 3.19 -1.00 6.69
CA ARG A 76 1.86 -1.23 7.26
C ARG A 76 1.82 -2.47 8.16
N LEU A 77 2.48 -3.56 7.74
CA LEU A 77 2.56 -4.77 8.55
C LEU A 77 3.21 -4.48 9.91
N TYR A 78 4.33 -3.76 9.92
CA TYR A 78 5.05 -3.46 11.16
C TYR A 78 4.33 -2.40 11.99
N ASP A 79 3.61 -1.46 11.36
CA ASP A 79 2.73 -0.52 12.07
C ASP A 79 1.60 -1.27 12.78
N ASN A 80 1.01 -2.26 12.12
CA ASN A 80 -0.03 -3.11 12.73
C ASN A 80 0.52 -3.90 13.90
N LEU A 81 1.73 -4.43 13.77
CA LEU A 81 2.40 -5.16 14.85
C LEU A 81 2.66 -4.23 16.04
N SER A 82 3.13 -3.02 15.79
CA SER A 82 3.37 -2.02 16.83
C SER A 82 2.09 -1.67 17.59
N THR A 83 0.99 -1.47 16.84
CA THR A 83 -0.33 -1.20 17.44
C THR A 83 -0.79 -2.36 18.31
N LEU A 84 -0.60 -3.59 17.84
CA LEU A 84 -0.98 -4.79 18.59
C LEU A 84 -0.19 -4.90 19.90
N ARG A 85 1.13 -4.66 19.83
CA ARG A 85 1.99 -4.69 21.01
C ARG A 85 1.63 -3.61 22.01
N GLY A 86 1.31 -2.41 21.52
CA GLY A 86 0.86 -1.31 22.38
C GLY A 86 -0.43 -1.62 23.12
N ARG A 87 -1.39 -2.25 22.45
CA ARG A 87 -2.63 -2.69 23.09
C ARG A 87 -2.39 -3.74 24.18
N LYS A 88 -1.50 -4.68 23.90
CA LYS A 88 -1.13 -5.70 24.87
C LYS A 88 -0.49 -5.09 26.13
N GLU A 89 0.41 -4.13 25.95
CA GLU A 89 1.05 -3.41 27.05
C GLU A 89 0.05 -2.63 27.90
N ASN A 90 -1.02 -2.13 27.28
CA ASN A 90 -2.08 -1.41 27.98
C ASN A 90 -3.15 -2.32 28.60
N GLY A 91 -2.89 -3.62 28.66
CA GLY A 91 -3.76 -4.56 29.36
C GLY A 91 -4.88 -5.14 28.51
N TYR A 92 -4.98 -4.81 27.22
CA TYR A 92 -5.97 -5.39 26.34
C TYR A 92 -5.61 -6.82 25.96
N ARG A 93 -6.62 -7.67 25.86
CA ARG A 93 -6.45 -9.01 25.34
C ARG A 93 -6.33 -8.93 23.81
N VAL A 94 -5.18 -9.37 23.25
CA VAL A 94 -4.93 -9.31 21.82
C VAL A 94 -4.59 -10.71 21.29
N GLY A 95 -4.97 -10.94 20.04
CA GLY A 95 -4.54 -12.13 19.30
C GLY A 95 -3.28 -11.86 18.49
N GLN A 96 -3.07 -12.68 17.48
CA GLN A 96 -2.00 -12.50 16.51
C GLN A 96 -2.48 -11.68 15.31
N LEU A 97 -1.55 -11.10 14.57
CA LEU A 97 -1.87 -10.47 13.29
C LEU A 97 -2.45 -11.51 12.34
N LYS A 98 -3.55 -11.14 11.68
CA LYS A 98 -4.30 -12.06 10.84
C LYS A 98 -3.88 -11.97 9.39
N TRP A 99 -3.85 -13.10 8.74
CA TRP A 99 -3.75 -13.24 7.30
C TRP A 99 -4.89 -12.46 6.61
N LYS A 100 -4.56 -11.77 5.50
CA LYS A 100 -5.53 -11.00 4.73
C LYS A 100 -6.11 -11.88 3.62
N ALA A 101 -7.41 -12.15 3.71
CA ALA A 101 -8.14 -12.87 2.66
C ALA A 101 -8.39 -11.94 1.45
N PRO A 102 -8.70 -12.50 0.26
CA PRO A 102 -9.10 -11.68 -0.88
C PRO A 102 -10.22 -10.72 -0.51
N GLY A 103 -10.06 -9.44 -0.87
CA GLY A 103 -11.01 -8.38 -0.54
C GLY A 103 -10.82 -7.73 0.81
N GLU A 104 -9.96 -8.24 1.67
CA GLU A 104 -9.67 -7.62 2.98
C GLU A 104 -8.59 -6.56 2.93
N TYR A 105 -7.83 -6.47 1.86
CA TYR A 105 -6.81 -5.44 1.63
C TYR A 105 -7.35 -4.47 0.59
N ARG A 106 -7.59 -3.20 0.96
CA ARG A 106 -8.40 -2.30 0.14
C ARG A 106 -7.72 -1.02 -0.28
N SER A 107 -6.49 -0.78 0.13
CA SER A 107 -5.81 0.48 -0.19
C SER A 107 -4.31 0.27 -0.33
N PHE A 108 -3.69 1.17 -1.08
CA PHE A 108 -2.25 1.26 -1.18
C PHE A 108 -1.84 2.71 -1.17
N THR A 109 -0.58 2.98 -0.87
CA THR A 109 -0.07 4.34 -0.68
C THR A 109 1.07 4.61 -1.63
N TYR A 110 0.94 5.66 -2.44
CA TYR A 110 2.05 6.27 -3.15
C TYR A 110 2.66 7.36 -2.27
N SER A 111 3.98 7.45 -2.26
CA SER A 111 4.68 8.48 -1.50
C SER A 111 5.71 9.17 -2.37
N GLN A 112 6.02 10.43 -2.05
CA GLN A 112 7.07 11.23 -2.65
C GLN A 112 6.98 11.29 -4.18
N SER A 113 7.97 10.75 -4.90
CA SER A 113 8.10 10.89 -6.34
C SER A 113 7.16 10.00 -7.16
N GLY A 114 6.38 9.14 -6.52
CA GLY A 114 5.52 8.19 -7.22
C GLY A 114 4.23 8.78 -7.77
N PHE A 115 3.87 10.01 -7.39
CA PHE A 115 2.64 10.64 -7.84
C PHE A 115 2.83 12.12 -8.13
N LYS A 116 1.94 12.66 -8.97
CA LYS A 116 1.87 14.10 -9.25
C LYS A 116 0.41 14.51 -9.50
N LEU A 117 0.02 15.66 -8.96
CA LEU A 117 -1.25 16.28 -9.29
C LEU A 117 -1.00 17.28 -10.44
N LYS A 118 -1.79 17.16 -11.49
CA LYS A 118 -1.74 18.07 -12.64
C LYS A 118 -3.07 18.77 -12.79
N ASN A 119 -3.03 20.10 -12.93
CA ASN A 119 -4.20 20.91 -13.18
C ASN A 119 -4.02 21.64 -14.51
N THR A 120 -4.64 21.10 -15.56
CA THR A 120 -4.54 21.64 -16.91
C THR A 120 -5.94 21.97 -17.43
N SER A 121 -6.17 23.20 -17.87
CA SER A 121 -7.44 23.64 -18.46
C SER A 121 -8.64 23.42 -17.54
N GLY A 122 -8.47 23.62 -16.23
CA GLY A 122 -9.53 23.47 -15.25
C GLY A 122 -9.84 22.02 -14.87
N ARG A 123 -9.09 21.06 -15.39
CA ARG A 123 -9.25 19.64 -15.06
C ARG A 123 -8.09 19.18 -14.18
N THR A 124 -8.42 18.55 -13.08
CA THR A 124 -7.44 17.96 -12.19
C THR A 124 -7.22 16.49 -12.54
N ARG A 125 -5.97 16.10 -12.70
CA ARG A 125 -5.56 14.73 -12.99
C ARG A 125 -4.50 14.29 -12.01
N LEU A 126 -4.57 13.03 -11.61
CA LEU A 126 -3.55 12.39 -10.79
C LEU A 126 -2.68 11.51 -11.69
N TRP A 127 -1.37 11.77 -11.69
CA TRP A 127 -0.42 10.88 -12.34
C TRP A 127 0.16 9.94 -11.28
N LEU A 128 0.15 8.65 -11.56
CA LEU A 128 0.75 7.62 -10.73
C LEU A 128 1.78 6.84 -11.53
N SER A 129 2.97 6.67 -10.97
CA SER A 129 4.00 5.84 -11.56
C SER A 129 3.46 4.42 -11.80
N LYS A 130 3.73 3.86 -12.97
CA LYS A 130 3.26 2.55 -13.43
C LYS A 130 1.79 2.51 -13.88
N LEU A 131 0.99 3.54 -13.59
CA LEU A 131 -0.43 3.56 -13.92
C LEU A 131 -0.82 4.65 -14.92
N GLY A 132 -0.09 5.80 -14.91
CA GLY A 132 -0.41 6.93 -15.78
C GLY A 132 -1.36 7.92 -15.13
N GLU A 133 -2.09 8.67 -15.96
CA GLU A 133 -2.97 9.74 -15.50
C GLU A 133 -4.39 9.25 -15.24
N ILE A 134 -4.99 9.72 -14.15
CA ILE A 134 -6.36 9.40 -13.75
C ILE A 134 -7.12 10.71 -13.56
N PRO A 135 -8.25 10.92 -14.24
CA PRO A 135 -9.10 12.08 -13.98
C PRO A 135 -9.66 12.04 -12.56
N LEU A 136 -9.73 13.22 -11.93
CA LEU A 136 -10.21 13.36 -10.57
C LEU A 136 -11.43 14.26 -10.51
N THR A 137 -12.32 13.98 -9.55
CA THR A 137 -13.32 14.91 -9.09
C THR A 137 -12.96 15.32 -7.67
N PHE A 138 -12.83 16.63 -7.43
CA PHE A 138 -12.52 17.15 -6.10
C PHE A 138 -13.67 16.87 -5.15
N HIS A 139 -13.36 16.24 -4.03
CA HIS A 139 -14.29 15.99 -2.95
C HIS A 139 -13.94 16.91 -1.79
N ARG A 140 -14.86 17.78 -1.44
CA ARG A 140 -14.66 18.76 -0.37
C ARG A 140 -15.06 18.19 0.99
N ASP A 141 -14.73 16.96 1.26
CA ASP A 141 -14.92 16.35 2.58
C ASP A 141 -13.65 16.54 3.40
N LEU A 142 -13.70 17.52 4.21
CA LEU A 142 -12.63 17.79 5.14
C LEU A 142 -12.98 17.25 6.52
#